data_4349304d5106147468562b0664287696
#
_entry.id   4349304d5106147468562b0664287696
#
_cell.length_a   1.000
_cell.length_b   1.000
_cell.length_c   1.000
_cell.angle_alpha   90.00
_cell.angle_beta   90.00
_cell.angle_gamma   90.00
#
_symmetry.space_group_name_H-M   'P 1'
#
loop_
_entity.id
_entity.type
_entity.pdbx_description
1 polymer ?
#
loop_
_entity_poly.entity_id
_entity_poly.type
_entity_poly.pdbx_seq_one_letter_code
_entity_poly.pdbx_strand_id
1 'polypeptide(L)'
;MLPSRLTRRSLLAGGTAGMCLATITNTGAAAATPLNMQLGWLGGGNQLGEVCALRLGYFEKEGLDFKIQPGGPNNDGIAVVASGRYEVGQVSSSPSLMLAVSQDLPIKCFAVSAQKHPYAFFSLPKNPVRSPADFRGKRVGIQATGVILLRALMARNAIDPENVKIVTIGSDMSPLLTGQVDVVAGWLTNVTALSVLGPDRVALRLWDTGVRLYANPYYATTDTLGKNSEMLVRFLRAAGRGWDYAYANRDKAIGHLLEVFPNLVATDERAAADVMLDYCFDEHTRSHGYGTMEPAIWQEQITMWRDLGQFSKRTPSADEVMTTQILDATADTRPKLG
;
A
#
# COMPACT_ATOMS: atom_id res chain seq x y z
N MET A 1 -81.41 -44.96 2.03
CA MET A 1 -82.42 -44.34 2.92
C MET A 1 -81.76 -43.16 3.59
N LEU A 2 -82.21 -41.98 3.21
CA LEU A 2 -82.03 -40.68 3.92
C LEU A 2 -82.98 -40.72 5.16
N PRO A 3 -82.97 -39.74 6.08
CA PRO A 3 -82.06 -38.66 6.51
C PRO A 3 -82.00 -38.52 8.05
N SER A 4 -81.23 -37.59 8.59
CA SER A 4 -81.81 -36.59 9.48
C SER A 4 -80.78 -35.48 9.88
N ARG A 5 -81.26 -34.28 9.76
CA ARG A 5 -80.72 -33.00 10.24
C ARG A 5 -80.79 -32.90 11.77
N LEU A 6 -79.83 -32.16 12.36
CA LEU A 6 -80.02 -31.36 13.59
C LEU A 6 -78.84 -30.38 13.69
N THR A 7 -79.09 -29.18 13.47
CA THR A 7 -79.47 -27.94 14.20
C THR A 7 -78.39 -27.41 15.19
N ARG A 8 -78.07 -26.15 14.89
CA ARG A 8 -77.29 -25.20 15.70
C ARG A 8 -77.89 -25.03 17.12
N ARG A 9 -77.08 -24.95 18.11
CA ARG A 9 -76.98 -23.82 19.09
C ARG A 9 -76.17 -24.16 20.32
N SER A 10 -75.26 -23.12 20.57
CA SER A 10 -74.79 -22.62 21.89
C SER A 10 -73.87 -23.49 22.74
N LEU A 11 -72.69 -23.00 22.99
CA LEU A 11 -72.41 -22.27 24.23
C LEU A 11 -71.04 -21.57 24.19
N LEU A 12 -71.08 -20.30 24.49
CA LEU A 12 -69.98 -19.45 24.84
C LEU A 12 -69.33 -19.91 26.15
N ALA A 13 -68.04 -20.14 26.18
CA ALA A 13 -67.24 -19.99 27.41
C ALA A 13 -65.81 -19.57 27.02
N GLY A 14 -65.41 -18.48 27.57
CA GLY A 14 -64.19 -17.73 27.25
C GLY A 14 -62.90 -18.45 27.63
N GLY A 15 -61.93 -18.15 26.82
CA GLY A 15 -60.55 -18.45 27.05
C GLY A 15 -59.71 -17.45 26.24
N THR A 16 -59.35 -16.31 26.85
CA THR A 16 -58.38 -15.37 26.34
C THR A 16 -56.99 -16.00 26.37
N ALA A 17 -56.66 -16.73 25.31
CA ALA A 17 -55.26 -17.09 25.05
C ALA A 17 -54.56 -15.88 24.43
N GLY A 18 -53.78 -15.19 25.26
CA GLY A 18 -52.87 -14.15 24.79
C GLY A 18 -51.86 -14.72 23.79
N MET A 19 -52.11 -14.40 22.52
CA MET A 19 -51.17 -14.69 21.44
C MET A 19 -50.03 -13.66 21.54
N CYS A 20 -48.93 -14.00 22.28
CA CYS A 20 -47.68 -13.27 22.14
C CYS A 20 -47.20 -13.47 20.70
N LEU A 21 -47.49 -12.48 19.85
CA LEU A 21 -46.73 -12.31 18.60
C LEU A 21 -45.29 -11.97 18.99
N ALA A 22 -44.42 -12.98 19.03
CA ALA A 22 -42.99 -12.77 18.97
C ALA A 22 -42.74 -12.15 17.60
N THR A 23 -42.59 -10.83 17.53
CA THR A 23 -41.98 -10.15 16.39
C THR A 23 -40.55 -10.63 16.30
N ILE A 24 -40.32 -11.63 15.45
CA ILE A 24 -38.97 -11.97 14.98
C ILE A 24 -38.52 -10.73 14.20
N THR A 25 -37.84 -9.82 14.86
CA THR A 25 -37.07 -8.82 14.19
C THR A 25 -35.95 -9.57 13.46
N ASN A 26 -36.23 -9.91 12.21
CA ASN A 26 -35.21 -10.37 11.29
C ASN A 26 -34.28 -9.18 11.07
N THR A 27 -33.23 -9.05 11.91
CA THR A 27 -32.11 -8.18 11.67
C THR A 27 -31.39 -8.78 10.48
N GLY A 28 -31.91 -8.54 9.28
CA GLY A 28 -31.24 -8.84 8.05
C GLY A 28 -29.84 -8.21 8.15
N ALA A 29 -28.80 -9.04 8.21
CA ALA A 29 -27.45 -8.55 8.12
C ALA A 29 -27.39 -7.66 6.88
N ALA A 30 -27.10 -6.37 7.06
CA ALA A 30 -26.93 -5.46 5.94
C ALA A 30 -25.91 -6.08 4.99
N ALA A 31 -26.21 -6.12 3.70
CA ALA A 31 -25.31 -6.69 2.70
C ALA A 31 -23.95 -5.97 2.82
N ALA A 32 -22.85 -6.74 2.83
CA ALA A 32 -21.52 -6.19 2.92
C ALA A 32 -21.26 -5.22 1.74
N THR A 33 -20.63 -4.10 2.03
CA THR A 33 -20.31 -3.08 1.02
C THR A 33 -19.14 -3.61 0.16
N PRO A 34 -19.30 -3.74 -1.18
CA PRO A 34 -18.22 -4.13 -2.05
C PRO A 34 -17.08 -3.09 -1.99
N LEU A 35 -15.84 -3.57 -1.89
CA LEU A 35 -14.66 -2.73 -1.95
C LEU A 35 -13.54 -3.45 -2.70
N ASN A 36 -13.09 -2.87 -3.79
CA ASN A 36 -12.00 -3.38 -4.60
C ASN A 36 -10.78 -2.48 -4.46
N MET A 37 -9.65 -3.08 -4.15
CA MET A 37 -8.35 -2.40 -4.14
C MET A 37 -7.56 -2.78 -5.40
N GLN A 38 -7.33 -1.82 -6.28
CA GLN A 38 -6.51 -1.99 -7.48
C GLN A 38 -5.04 -1.82 -7.14
N LEU A 39 -4.25 -2.84 -7.43
CA LEU A 39 -2.79 -2.75 -7.33
C LEU A 39 -2.18 -2.07 -8.56
N GLY A 40 -1.15 -1.26 -8.34
CA GLY A 40 -0.33 -0.68 -9.42
C GLY A 40 0.76 -1.63 -9.90
N TRP A 41 1.01 -2.75 -9.19
CA TRP A 41 2.01 -3.75 -9.52
C TRP A 41 1.51 -5.15 -9.12
N LEU A 42 2.35 -6.16 -9.33
CA LEU A 42 2.06 -7.55 -8.91
C LEU A 42 1.86 -7.60 -7.39
N GLY A 43 0.94 -8.46 -6.95
CA GLY A 43 0.69 -8.71 -5.53
C GLY A 43 1.80 -9.51 -4.89
N GLY A 44 2.05 -9.25 -3.61
CA GLY A 44 3.11 -9.90 -2.83
C GLY A 44 3.20 -9.34 -1.42
N GLY A 45 4.35 -9.44 -0.78
CA GLY A 45 4.60 -8.99 0.58
C GLY A 45 4.29 -7.52 0.86
N ASN A 46 4.22 -6.68 -0.18
CA ASN A 46 3.77 -5.29 -0.06
C ASN A 46 2.31 -5.15 0.38
N GLN A 47 1.51 -6.21 0.28
CA GLN A 47 0.11 -6.29 0.70
C GLN A 47 -0.07 -7.25 1.89
N LEU A 48 0.98 -7.52 2.65
CA LEU A 48 0.96 -8.51 3.74
C LEU A 48 -0.14 -8.22 4.77
N GLY A 49 -0.32 -6.97 5.15
CA GLY A 49 -1.36 -6.58 6.11
C GLY A 49 -2.77 -6.72 5.55
N GLU A 50 -3.01 -6.28 4.32
CA GLU A 50 -4.32 -6.42 3.66
C GLU A 50 -4.69 -7.89 3.45
N VAL A 51 -3.71 -8.71 3.10
CA VAL A 51 -3.92 -10.17 3.00
C VAL A 51 -4.25 -10.77 4.36
N CYS A 52 -3.55 -10.42 5.43
CA CYS A 52 -3.88 -10.84 6.78
C CYS A 52 -5.29 -10.37 7.19
N ALA A 53 -5.64 -9.12 6.90
CA ALA A 53 -6.98 -8.59 7.20
C ALA A 53 -8.08 -9.35 6.45
N LEU A 54 -7.83 -9.69 5.18
CA LEU A 54 -8.74 -10.48 4.36
C LEU A 54 -8.92 -11.89 4.94
N ARG A 55 -7.82 -12.61 5.20
CA ARG A 55 -7.83 -14.01 5.66
C ARG A 55 -8.40 -14.18 7.08
N LEU A 56 -8.24 -13.17 7.92
CA LEU A 56 -8.74 -13.15 9.31
C LEU A 56 -10.14 -12.56 9.46
N GLY A 57 -10.79 -12.21 8.34
CA GLY A 57 -12.15 -11.67 8.32
C GLY A 57 -12.27 -10.27 8.94
N TYR A 58 -11.19 -9.46 8.94
CA TYR A 58 -11.26 -8.11 9.52
C TYR A 58 -12.05 -7.16 8.63
N PHE A 59 -11.99 -7.32 7.31
CA PHE A 59 -12.84 -6.57 6.38
C PHE A 59 -14.32 -6.96 6.52
N GLU A 60 -14.63 -8.24 6.67
CA GLU A 60 -16.00 -8.71 6.91
C GLU A 60 -16.59 -8.14 8.20
N LYS A 61 -15.77 -8.07 9.28
CA LYS A 61 -16.18 -7.47 10.57
C LYS A 61 -16.48 -5.98 10.45
N GLU A 62 -15.87 -5.31 9.49
CA GLU A 62 -16.15 -3.91 9.13
C GLU A 62 -17.30 -3.81 8.11
N GLY A 63 -17.96 -4.90 7.75
CA GLY A 63 -19.05 -4.92 6.76
C GLY A 63 -18.60 -4.65 5.33
N LEU A 64 -17.36 -5.04 4.97
CA LEU A 64 -16.77 -4.88 3.65
C LEU A 64 -16.59 -6.24 2.95
N ASP A 65 -17.07 -6.36 1.70
CA ASP A 65 -16.69 -7.43 0.78
C ASP A 65 -15.44 -6.98 0.01
N PHE A 66 -14.26 -7.22 0.63
CA PHE A 66 -12.98 -6.72 0.13
C PHE A 66 -12.34 -7.67 -0.87
N LYS A 67 -11.82 -7.10 -1.98
CA LYS A 67 -11.10 -7.83 -3.02
C LYS A 67 -9.84 -7.08 -3.45
N ILE A 68 -8.73 -7.81 -3.58
CA ILE A 68 -7.50 -7.31 -4.18
C ILE A 68 -7.57 -7.57 -5.69
N GLN A 69 -7.48 -6.52 -6.48
CA GLN A 69 -7.47 -6.59 -7.94
C GLN A 69 -6.01 -6.55 -8.43
N PRO A 70 -5.59 -7.50 -9.28
CA PRO A 70 -4.20 -7.60 -9.70
C PRO A 70 -3.74 -6.38 -10.50
N GLY A 71 -2.51 -5.98 -10.28
CA GLY A 71 -1.78 -5.01 -11.08
C GLY A 71 -0.74 -5.68 -11.99
N GLY A 72 0.18 -4.89 -12.52
CA GLY A 72 1.27 -5.39 -13.34
C GLY A 72 1.76 -4.37 -14.37
N PRO A 73 2.81 -4.71 -15.14
CA PRO A 73 3.48 -3.75 -16.04
C PRO A 73 2.58 -3.24 -17.18
N ASN A 74 1.52 -3.94 -17.51
CA ASN A 74 0.59 -3.59 -18.59
C ASN A 74 -0.76 -3.07 -18.08
N ASN A 75 -0.89 -2.80 -16.77
CA ASN A 75 -2.11 -2.32 -16.16
C ASN A 75 -1.91 -0.92 -15.57
N ASP A 76 -2.62 0.07 -16.10
CA ASP A 76 -2.67 1.40 -15.50
C ASP A 76 -3.69 1.41 -14.35
N GLY A 77 -3.26 0.95 -13.17
CA GLY A 77 -4.09 0.90 -11.97
C GLY A 77 -4.60 2.28 -11.55
N ILE A 78 -3.86 3.35 -11.84
CA ILE A 78 -4.29 4.72 -11.53
C ILE A 78 -5.48 5.12 -12.40
N ALA A 79 -5.42 4.86 -13.71
CA ALA A 79 -6.54 5.16 -14.61
C ALA A 79 -7.81 4.36 -14.25
N VAL A 80 -7.64 3.09 -13.82
CA VAL A 80 -8.77 2.24 -13.38
C VAL A 80 -9.49 2.86 -12.17
N VAL A 81 -8.76 3.33 -11.15
CA VAL A 81 -9.37 3.97 -9.97
C VAL A 81 -9.89 5.35 -10.31
N ALA A 82 -9.15 6.15 -11.07
CA ALA A 82 -9.57 7.49 -11.48
C ALA A 82 -10.87 7.49 -12.29
N SER A 83 -11.16 6.41 -13.02
CA SER A 83 -12.44 6.21 -13.71
C SER A 83 -13.61 5.87 -12.79
N GLY A 84 -13.37 5.62 -11.50
CA GLY A 84 -14.37 5.20 -10.53
C GLY A 84 -14.76 3.72 -10.62
N ARG A 85 -14.00 2.90 -11.37
CA ARG A 85 -14.28 1.46 -11.50
C ARG A 85 -14.04 0.70 -10.21
N TYR A 86 -13.02 1.10 -9.46
CA TYR A 86 -12.67 0.54 -8.15
C TYR A 86 -12.48 1.66 -7.13
N GLU A 87 -12.73 1.34 -5.87
CA GLU A 87 -12.90 2.29 -4.79
C GLU A 87 -11.56 2.78 -4.23
N VAL A 88 -10.57 1.87 -4.16
CA VAL A 88 -9.24 2.13 -3.60
C VAL A 88 -8.17 1.70 -4.60
N GLY A 89 -7.09 2.43 -4.64
CA GLY A 89 -5.88 2.02 -5.32
C GLY A 89 -4.68 2.01 -4.39
N GLN A 90 -3.67 1.20 -4.73
CA GLN A 90 -2.36 1.22 -4.10
C GLN A 90 -1.29 1.18 -5.18
N VAL A 91 -0.40 2.17 -5.19
CA VAL A 91 0.77 2.20 -6.09
C VAL A 91 2.06 2.01 -5.30
N SER A 92 3.13 1.61 -5.98
CA SER A 92 4.40 1.31 -5.31
C SER A 92 5.08 2.54 -4.70
N SER A 93 4.82 3.74 -5.23
CA SER A 93 5.60 4.92 -4.89
C SER A 93 4.77 6.21 -4.96
N SER A 94 4.98 7.12 -4.02
CA SER A 94 4.31 8.43 -3.94
C SER A 94 4.47 9.30 -5.20
N PRO A 95 5.61 9.34 -5.92
CA PRO A 95 5.72 10.08 -7.17
C PRO A 95 4.67 9.75 -8.21
N SER A 96 4.22 8.50 -8.28
CA SER A 96 3.18 8.10 -9.25
C SER A 96 1.87 8.88 -9.05
N LEU A 97 1.49 9.14 -7.79
CA LEU A 97 0.30 9.94 -7.48
C LEU A 97 0.49 11.40 -7.81
N MET A 98 1.66 11.99 -7.47
CA MET A 98 1.98 13.38 -7.80
C MET A 98 1.92 13.61 -9.31
N LEU A 99 2.48 12.70 -10.11
CA LEU A 99 2.44 12.75 -11.57
C LEU A 99 1.01 12.64 -12.11
N ALA A 100 0.20 11.74 -11.55
CA ALA A 100 -1.20 11.57 -11.95
C ALA A 100 -2.04 12.82 -11.65
N VAL A 101 -1.90 13.40 -10.45
CA VAL A 101 -2.59 14.64 -10.07
C VAL A 101 -2.10 15.83 -10.93
N SER A 102 -0.81 15.85 -11.31
CA SER A 102 -0.30 16.87 -12.24
C SER A 102 -0.97 16.83 -13.62
N GLN A 103 -1.54 15.69 -14.01
CA GLN A 103 -2.34 15.49 -15.22
C GLN A 103 -3.85 15.72 -15.02
N ASP A 104 -4.23 16.29 -13.87
CA ASP A 104 -5.63 16.56 -13.46
C ASP A 104 -6.48 15.31 -13.22
N LEU A 105 -5.86 14.16 -12.93
CA LEU A 105 -6.63 13.01 -12.47
C LEU A 105 -7.22 13.28 -11.08
N PRO A 106 -8.54 13.02 -10.88
CA PRO A 106 -9.25 13.41 -9.66
C PRO A 106 -9.05 12.39 -8.52
N ILE A 107 -7.80 12.19 -8.12
CA ILE A 107 -7.41 11.24 -7.07
C ILE A 107 -6.63 11.93 -5.96
N LYS A 108 -6.72 11.39 -4.74
CA LYS A 108 -5.87 11.80 -3.60
C LYS A 108 -5.41 10.60 -2.80
N CYS A 109 -4.19 10.69 -2.29
CA CYS A 109 -3.68 9.81 -1.24
C CYS A 109 -4.40 10.08 0.09
N PHE A 110 -4.83 9.03 0.78
CA PHE A 110 -5.48 9.17 2.09
C PHE A 110 -4.73 8.45 3.22
N ALA A 111 -3.76 7.59 2.91
CA ALA A 111 -2.85 6.96 3.86
C ALA A 111 -1.66 6.34 3.10
N VAL A 112 -0.55 6.04 3.80
CA VAL A 112 0.61 5.36 3.22
C VAL A 112 0.94 4.10 4.01
N SER A 113 1.10 2.97 3.33
CA SER A 113 1.43 1.72 4.02
C SER A 113 2.86 1.75 4.56
N ALA A 114 3.82 2.27 3.79
CA ALA A 114 5.20 2.36 4.22
C ALA A 114 5.68 3.80 4.35
N GLN A 115 6.25 4.12 5.52
CA GLN A 115 6.77 5.44 5.88
C GLN A 115 8.01 5.82 5.07
N LYS A 116 8.77 4.82 4.63
CA LYS A 116 9.99 4.98 3.86
C LYS A 116 9.94 4.14 2.61
N HIS A 117 10.48 4.69 1.52
CA HIS A 117 10.59 3.95 0.27
C HIS A 117 11.75 2.96 0.33
N PRO A 118 11.54 1.65 0.08
CA PRO A 118 12.57 0.63 0.23
C PRO A 118 13.58 0.58 -0.93
N TYR A 119 13.75 1.66 -1.67
CA TYR A 119 14.74 1.75 -2.72
C TYR A 119 16.13 2.03 -2.16
N ALA A 120 17.14 1.33 -2.67
CA ALA A 120 18.52 1.47 -2.22
C ALA A 120 19.51 1.29 -3.37
N PHE A 121 20.73 1.71 -3.11
CA PHE A 121 21.88 1.54 -3.98
C PHE A 121 22.85 0.57 -3.30
N PHE A 122 23.26 -0.47 -4.03
CA PHE A 122 24.10 -1.55 -3.50
C PHE A 122 25.46 -1.51 -4.13
N SER A 123 26.48 -1.73 -3.29
CA SER A 123 27.88 -1.81 -3.69
C SER A 123 28.60 -2.95 -2.96
N LEU A 124 29.75 -3.36 -3.44
CA LEU A 124 30.56 -4.40 -2.80
C LEU A 124 31.50 -3.79 -1.75
N PRO A 125 31.87 -4.56 -0.71
CA PRO A 125 32.79 -4.10 0.34
C PRO A 125 34.14 -3.58 -0.17
N LYS A 126 34.59 -4.12 -1.31
CA LYS A 126 35.87 -3.69 -1.95
C LYS A 126 35.81 -2.30 -2.58
N ASN A 127 34.63 -1.78 -2.90
CA ASN A 127 34.43 -0.43 -3.47
C ASN A 127 33.09 0.13 -2.92
N PRO A 128 33.04 0.43 -1.61
CA PRO A 128 31.79 0.73 -0.94
C PRO A 128 31.26 2.13 -1.30
N VAL A 129 29.94 2.25 -1.44
CA VAL A 129 29.21 3.52 -1.53
C VAL A 129 28.34 3.63 -0.29
N ARG A 130 28.73 4.50 0.63
CA ARG A 130 28.08 4.68 1.95
C ARG A 130 27.43 6.06 2.10
N SER A 131 27.76 6.96 1.19
CA SER A 131 27.25 8.32 1.19
C SER A 131 26.96 8.78 -0.24
N PRO A 132 26.12 9.83 -0.43
CA PRO A 132 25.92 10.41 -1.77
C PRO A 132 27.21 10.87 -2.45
N ALA A 133 28.19 11.37 -1.69
CA ALA A 133 29.47 11.84 -2.24
C ALA A 133 30.24 10.74 -2.96
N ASP A 134 30.06 9.48 -2.56
CA ASP A 134 30.77 8.32 -3.12
C ASP A 134 30.29 7.95 -4.53
N PHE A 135 29.21 8.55 -5.04
CA PHE A 135 28.73 8.32 -6.41
C PHE A 135 29.62 8.98 -7.48
N ARG A 136 30.44 9.98 -7.10
CA ARG A 136 31.31 10.67 -8.06
C ARG A 136 32.28 9.70 -8.73
N GLY A 137 32.27 9.69 -10.06
CA GLY A 137 33.09 8.80 -10.88
C GLY A 137 32.60 7.37 -10.98
N LYS A 138 31.43 7.03 -10.39
CA LYS A 138 30.89 5.68 -10.42
C LYS A 138 30.01 5.41 -11.65
N ARG A 139 30.01 4.14 -12.06
CA ARG A 139 29.04 3.57 -13.00
C ARG A 139 27.90 2.99 -12.20
N VAL A 140 26.70 3.51 -12.40
CA VAL A 140 25.48 3.08 -11.67
C VAL A 140 24.58 2.29 -12.59
N GLY A 141 24.44 1.00 -12.32
CA GLY A 141 23.50 0.10 -12.97
C GLY A 141 22.10 0.31 -12.39
N ILE A 142 21.16 0.73 -13.23
CA ILE A 142 19.83 1.08 -12.79
C ILE A 142 18.78 0.79 -13.87
N GLN A 143 17.58 0.36 -13.47
CA GLN A 143 16.45 0.22 -14.38
C GLN A 143 15.99 1.60 -14.89
N ALA A 144 15.48 1.66 -16.11
CA ALA A 144 15.02 2.92 -16.71
C ALA A 144 14.03 3.69 -15.82
N THR A 145 13.10 2.97 -15.19
CA THR A 145 12.10 3.54 -14.26
C THR A 145 12.70 4.10 -12.96
N GLY A 146 13.89 3.65 -12.57
CA GLY A 146 14.60 4.09 -11.38
C GLY A 146 15.50 5.31 -11.60
N VAL A 147 15.80 5.66 -12.85
CA VAL A 147 16.75 6.77 -13.18
C VAL A 147 16.34 8.08 -12.52
N ILE A 148 15.04 8.36 -12.42
CA ILE A 148 14.53 9.56 -11.75
C ILE A 148 14.93 9.62 -10.27
N LEU A 149 14.98 8.47 -9.59
CA LEU A 149 15.37 8.39 -8.17
C LEU A 149 16.87 8.71 -7.99
N LEU A 150 17.72 8.25 -8.91
CA LEU A 150 19.12 8.61 -8.91
C LEU A 150 19.32 10.11 -9.22
N ARG A 151 18.57 10.66 -10.17
CA ARG A 151 18.59 12.11 -10.45
C ARG A 151 18.17 12.93 -9.24
N ALA A 152 17.13 12.49 -8.53
CA ALA A 152 16.67 13.12 -7.29
C ALA A 152 17.78 13.08 -6.21
N LEU A 153 18.46 11.94 -6.05
CA LEU A 153 19.61 11.81 -5.15
C LEU A 153 20.73 12.79 -5.53
N MET A 154 21.12 12.83 -6.81
CA MET A 154 22.16 13.73 -7.29
C MET A 154 21.82 15.20 -7.07
N ALA A 155 20.60 15.62 -7.43
CA ALA A 155 20.12 16.99 -7.25
C ALA A 155 20.09 17.38 -5.77
N ARG A 156 19.58 16.51 -4.91
CA ARG A 156 19.47 16.74 -3.45
C ARG A 156 20.85 16.95 -2.80
N ASN A 157 21.88 16.30 -3.35
CA ASN A 157 23.23 16.28 -2.76
C ASN A 157 24.28 17.06 -3.59
N ALA A 158 23.82 17.94 -4.48
CA ALA A 158 24.68 18.76 -5.34
C ALA A 158 25.78 17.94 -6.07
N ILE A 159 25.38 16.79 -6.61
CA ILE A 159 26.25 15.95 -7.43
C ILE A 159 25.99 16.29 -8.89
N ASP A 160 27.01 16.74 -9.60
CA ASP A 160 26.92 16.99 -11.03
C ASP A 160 26.63 15.67 -11.77
N PRO A 161 25.57 15.58 -12.58
CA PRO A 161 25.22 14.39 -13.34
C PRO A 161 26.34 13.89 -14.27
N GLU A 162 27.19 14.77 -14.77
CA GLU A 162 28.35 14.41 -15.59
C GLU A 162 29.38 13.55 -14.85
N ASN A 163 29.36 13.60 -13.51
CA ASN A 163 30.25 12.80 -12.66
C ASN A 163 29.71 11.40 -12.35
N VAL A 164 28.54 11.02 -12.88
CA VAL A 164 27.91 9.71 -12.63
C VAL A 164 27.51 9.06 -13.94
N LYS A 165 28.11 7.92 -14.25
CA LYS A 165 27.76 7.19 -15.48
C LYS A 165 26.57 6.27 -15.24
N ILE A 166 25.44 6.58 -15.83
CA ILE A 166 24.23 5.73 -15.79
C ILE A 166 24.36 4.61 -16.81
N VAL A 167 24.17 3.38 -16.34
CA VAL A 167 24.13 2.17 -17.18
C VAL A 167 22.76 1.53 -16.99
N THR A 168 21.96 1.47 -18.05
CA THR A 168 20.65 0.79 -17.98
C THR A 168 20.85 -0.71 -17.87
N ILE A 169 20.29 -1.30 -16.82
CA ILE A 169 20.27 -2.75 -16.56
C ILE A 169 18.85 -3.24 -16.33
N GLY A 170 18.65 -4.56 -16.34
CA GLY A 170 17.42 -5.21 -15.90
C GLY A 170 17.31 -5.32 -14.36
N SER A 171 16.58 -6.31 -13.89
CA SER A 171 16.46 -6.64 -12.47
C SER A 171 17.62 -7.48 -11.92
N ASP A 172 18.51 -7.95 -12.80
CA ASP A 172 19.67 -8.76 -12.42
C ASP A 172 20.76 -7.88 -11.78
N MET A 173 21.29 -8.33 -10.64
CA MET A 173 22.35 -7.65 -9.89
C MET A 173 23.76 -8.10 -10.29
N SER A 174 23.90 -9.09 -11.18
CA SER A 174 25.19 -9.66 -11.60
C SER A 174 26.14 -8.65 -12.26
N PRO A 175 25.71 -7.56 -12.94
CA PRO A 175 26.60 -6.52 -13.46
C PRO A 175 27.51 -5.89 -12.39
N LEU A 176 27.11 -5.88 -11.12
CA LEU A 176 27.95 -5.43 -10.01
C LEU A 176 29.09 -6.44 -9.72
N LEU A 177 28.78 -7.74 -9.77
CA LEU A 177 29.75 -8.80 -9.50
C LEU A 177 30.80 -8.90 -10.61
N THR A 178 30.41 -8.71 -11.86
CA THR A 178 31.30 -8.76 -13.03
C THR A 178 32.14 -7.49 -13.19
N GLY A 179 31.86 -6.45 -12.38
CA GLY A 179 32.56 -5.15 -12.49
C GLY A 179 32.12 -4.32 -13.69
N GLN A 180 30.99 -4.66 -14.34
CA GLN A 180 30.41 -3.84 -15.39
C GLN A 180 29.95 -2.49 -14.84
N VAL A 181 29.44 -2.49 -13.61
CA VAL A 181 29.04 -1.31 -12.84
C VAL A 181 29.68 -1.33 -11.46
N ASP A 182 29.74 -0.18 -10.80
CA ASP A 182 30.29 -0.01 -9.45
C ASP A 182 29.17 -0.01 -8.37
N VAL A 183 27.97 0.30 -8.79
CA VAL A 183 26.74 0.35 -7.95
C VAL A 183 25.59 -0.23 -8.75
N VAL A 184 24.69 -0.97 -8.10
CA VAL A 184 23.39 -1.33 -8.67
C VAL A 184 22.28 -0.78 -7.81
N ALA A 185 21.14 -0.45 -8.41
CA ALA A 185 19.98 0.08 -7.71
C ALA A 185 18.81 -0.90 -7.73
N GLY A 186 18.03 -0.95 -6.65
CA GLY A 186 16.89 -1.84 -6.56
C GLY A 186 16.12 -1.69 -5.24
N TRP A 187 15.18 -2.57 -5.04
CA TRP A 187 14.34 -2.63 -3.84
C TRP A 187 14.95 -3.55 -2.79
N LEU A 188 15.02 -3.09 -1.54
CA LEU A 188 15.48 -3.92 -0.41
C LEU A 188 14.61 -5.16 -0.18
N THR A 189 13.35 -5.10 -0.58
CA THR A 189 12.41 -6.22 -0.51
C THR A 189 12.60 -7.24 -1.63
N ASN A 190 13.42 -6.96 -2.64
CA ASN A 190 13.73 -7.93 -3.69
C ASN A 190 14.88 -8.88 -3.26
N VAL A 191 14.61 -9.66 -2.24
CA VAL A 191 15.60 -10.48 -1.53
C VAL A 191 16.26 -11.51 -2.45
N THR A 192 15.48 -12.14 -3.34
CA THR A 192 16.00 -13.11 -4.33
C THR A 192 17.08 -12.47 -5.22
N ALA A 193 16.80 -11.33 -5.82
CA ALA A 193 17.78 -10.65 -6.68
C ALA A 193 19.01 -10.18 -5.91
N LEU A 194 18.83 -9.75 -4.65
CA LEU A 194 19.91 -9.28 -3.79
C LEU A 194 20.78 -10.42 -3.22
N SER A 195 20.29 -11.65 -3.19
CA SER A 195 21.02 -12.77 -2.60
C SER A 195 22.37 -13.03 -3.28
N VAL A 196 22.44 -12.81 -4.60
CA VAL A 196 23.67 -13.01 -5.38
C VAL A 196 24.82 -12.08 -4.96
N LEU A 197 24.49 -10.93 -4.33
CA LEU A 197 25.49 -9.96 -3.84
C LEU A 197 26.14 -10.39 -2.51
N GLY A 198 25.61 -11.42 -1.86
CA GLY A 198 26.08 -11.88 -0.55
C GLY A 198 25.62 -11.00 0.63
N PRO A 199 25.89 -11.45 1.86
CA PRO A 199 25.46 -10.76 3.08
C PRO A 199 26.25 -9.48 3.36
N ASP A 200 27.49 -9.40 2.92
CA ASP A 200 28.40 -8.26 3.20
C ASP A 200 28.20 -7.06 2.25
N ARG A 201 27.20 -7.14 1.35
CA ARG A 201 26.88 -6.01 0.45
C ARG A 201 26.61 -4.74 1.24
N VAL A 202 27.13 -3.62 0.75
CA VAL A 202 26.86 -2.30 1.30
C VAL A 202 25.58 -1.77 0.66
N ALA A 203 24.62 -1.32 1.47
CA ALA A 203 23.39 -0.70 1.01
C ALA A 203 23.31 0.75 1.49
N LEU A 204 23.13 1.69 0.55
CA LEU A 204 22.77 3.07 0.83
C LEU A 204 21.31 3.27 0.48
N ARG A 205 20.45 3.43 1.49
CA ARG A 205 19.02 3.61 1.28
C ARG A 205 18.74 5.00 0.70
N LEU A 206 17.82 5.08 -0.24
CA LEU A 206 17.43 6.35 -0.86
C LEU A 206 16.96 7.37 0.20
N TRP A 207 16.22 6.92 1.19
CA TRP A 207 15.76 7.75 2.31
C TRP A 207 16.91 8.47 3.03
N ASP A 208 18.00 7.76 3.27
CA ASP A 208 19.17 8.29 4.00
C ASP A 208 19.97 9.31 3.17
N THR A 209 19.68 9.42 1.88
CA THR A 209 20.30 10.44 0.99
C THR A 209 19.53 11.77 0.99
N GLY A 210 18.46 11.89 1.79
CA GLY A 210 17.59 13.06 1.84
C GLY A 210 16.48 13.05 0.77
N VAL A 211 16.36 11.99 -0.02
CA VAL A 211 15.23 11.78 -0.93
C VAL A 211 14.16 10.98 -0.19
N ARG A 212 13.30 11.70 0.52
CA ARG A 212 12.25 11.13 1.35
C ARG A 212 10.99 10.87 0.54
N LEU A 213 10.70 9.62 0.23
CA LEU A 213 9.51 9.18 -0.49
C LEU A 213 8.73 8.19 0.35
N TYR A 214 7.41 8.23 0.25
CA TYR A 214 6.53 7.19 0.77
C TYR A 214 6.43 6.01 -0.22
N ALA A 215 6.20 4.81 0.31
CA ALA A 215 5.86 3.65 -0.51
C ALA A 215 4.46 3.12 -0.17
N ASN A 216 3.89 2.44 -1.14
CA ASN A 216 2.57 1.82 -1.07
C ASN A 216 1.47 2.78 -0.57
N PRO A 217 1.36 4.02 -1.13
CA PRO A 217 0.27 4.92 -0.77
C PRO A 217 -1.08 4.36 -1.25
N TYR A 218 -2.08 4.46 -0.37
CA TYR A 218 -3.49 4.23 -0.70
C TYR A 218 -4.12 5.52 -1.21
N TYR A 219 -4.87 5.41 -2.28
CA TYR A 219 -5.54 6.55 -2.89
C TYR A 219 -6.96 6.18 -3.32
N ALA A 220 -7.80 7.18 -3.45
CA ALA A 220 -9.15 7.06 -3.96
C ALA A 220 -9.48 8.31 -4.81
N THR A 221 -10.59 8.27 -5.54
CA THR A 221 -11.07 9.47 -6.22
C THR A 221 -11.54 10.52 -5.21
N THR A 222 -11.50 11.79 -5.59
CA THR A 222 -12.07 12.88 -4.77
C THR A 222 -13.57 12.68 -4.53
N ASP A 223 -14.28 12.06 -5.47
CA ASP A 223 -15.69 11.69 -5.34
C ASP A 223 -15.88 10.60 -4.26
N THR A 224 -15.08 9.54 -4.29
CA THR A 224 -15.10 8.47 -3.27
C THR A 224 -14.77 9.02 -1.88
N LEU A 225 -13.77 9.90 -1.77
CA LEU A 225 -13.40 10.58 -0.51
C LEU A 225 -14.54 11.44 0.03
N GLY A 226 -15.29 12.11 -0.85
CA GLY A 226 -16.42 12.95 -0.44
C GLY A 226 -17.68 12.17 -0.09
N LYS A 227 -18.05 11.15 -0.88
CA LYS A 227 -19.34 10.44 -0.76
C LYS A 227 -19.26 9.17 0.07
N ASN A 228 -18.11 8.48 0.07
CA ASN A 228 -17.93 7.16 0.66
C ASN A 228 -16.79 7.13 1.70
N SER A 229 -16.53 8.25 2.37
CA SER A 229 -15.44 8.37 3.37
C SER A 229 -15.53 7.32 4.48
N GLU A 230 -16.73 6.99 4.94
CA GLU A 230 -16.95 5.95 5.96
C GLU A 230 -16.49 4.56 5.50
N MET A 231 -16.65 4.23 4.24
CA MET A 231 -16.12 2.99 3.65
C MET A 231 -14.58 2.97 3.71
N LEU A 232 -13.93 4.09 3.41
CA LEU A 232 -12.47 4.22 3.48
C LEU A 232 -11.95 4.18 4.93
N VAL A 233 -12.71 4.73 5.89
CA VAL A 233 -12.43 4.61 7.33
C VAL A 233 -12.43 3.14 7.76
N ARG A 234 -13.49 2.40 7.40
CA ARG A 234 -13.59 0.96 7.68
C ARG A 234 -12.47 0.16 7.01
N PHE A 235 -12.13 0.51 5.77
CA PHE A 235 -10.99 -0.09 5.06
C PHE A 235 -9.68 0.11 5.81
N LEU A 236 -9.33 1.34 6.17
CA LEU A 236 -8.05 1.65 6.83
C LEU A 236 -7.97 1.00 8.22
N ARG A 237 -9.08 0.93 8.94
CA ARG A 237 -9.17 0.24 10.24
C ARG A 237 -8.90 -1.26 10.10
N ALA A 238 -9.52 -1.91 9.12
CA ALA A 238 -9.31 -3.33 8.86
C ALA A 238 -7.88 -3.62 8.39
N ALA A 239 -7.37 -2.85 7.43
CA ALA A 239 -6.00 -2.97 6.93
C ALA A 239 -4.97 -2.76 8.05
N GLY A 240 -5.13 -1.74 8.89
CA GLY A 240 -4.26 -1.49 10.04
C GLY A 240 -4.20 -2.67 11.00
N ARG A 241 -5.34 -3.29 11.32
CA ARG A 241 -5.38 -4.52 12.14
C ARG A 241 -4.66 -5.70 11.48
N GLY A 242 -4.72 -5.80 10.15
CA GLY A 242 -4.00 -6.83 9.42
C GLY A 242 -2.49 -6.63 9.48
N TRP A 243 -2.02 -5.39 9.40
CA TRP A 243 -0.61 -5.04 9.56
C TRP A 243 -0.12 -5.24 10.99
N ASP A 244 -0.94 -4.92 12.01
CA ASP A 244 -0.66 -5.24 13.41
C ASP A 244 -0.47 -6.75 13.62
N TYR A 245 -1.40 -7.54 13.07
CA TYR A 245 -1.28 -9.00 13.10
C TYR A 245 0.00 -9.50 12.42
N ALA A 246 0.32 -8.98 11.24
CA ALA A 246 1.52 -9.35 10.49
C ALA A 246 2.80 -9.01 11.26
N TYR A 247 2.83 -7.87 11.94
CA TYR A 247 3.95 -7.45 12.79
C TYR A 247 4.19 -8.45 13.92
N ALA A 248 3.13 -8.87 14.60
CA ALA A 248 3.20 -9.80 15.75
C ALA A 248 3.35 -11.28 15.35
N ASN A 249 2.94 -11.67 14.13
CA ASN A 249 2.81 -13.08 13.72
C ASN A 249 3.42 -13.35 12.34
N ARG A 250 4.66 -12.94 12.11
CA ARG A 250 5.32 -12.91 10.79
C ARG A 250 5.21 -14.21 9.99
N ASP A 251 5.51 -15.36 10.59
CA ASP A 251 5.46 -16.66 9.88
C ASP A 251 4.03 -17.06 9.49
N LYS A 252 3.05 -16.80 10.35
CA LYS A 252 1.64 -17.04 10.03
C LYS A 252 1.14 -16.09 8.94
N ALA A 253 1.61 -14.85 8.97
CA ALA A 253 1.28 -13.87 7.95
C ALA A 253 1.79 -14.30 6.56
N ILE A 254 3.00 -14.86 6.47
CA ILE A 254 3.51 -15.45 5.23
C ILE A 254 2.65 -16.63 4.78
N GLY A 255 2.18 -17.47 5.69
CA GLY A 255 1.21 -18.53 5.35
C GLY A 255 -0.04 -17.98 4.67
N HIS A 256 -0.64 -16.93 5.24
CA HIS A 256 -1.79 -16.26 4.63
C HIS A 256 -1.45 -15.62 3.27
N LEU A 257 -0.26 -15.03 3.13
CA LEU A 257 0.20 -14.44 1.87
C LEU A 257 0.24 -15.48 0.74
N LEU A 258 0.81 -16.66 1.01
CA LEU A 258 0.93 -17.74 0.03
C LEU A 258 -0.42 -18.37 -0.36
N GLU A 259 -1.42 -18.32 0.52
CA GLU A 259 -2.78 -18.75 0.18
C GLU A 259 -3.44 -17.82 -0.85
N VAL A 260 -3.10 -16.53 -0.85
CA VAL A 260 -3.63 -15.54 -1.80
C VAL A 260 -2.75 -15.43 -3.06
N PHE A 261 -1.43 -15.55 -2.89
CA PHE A 261 -0.45 -15.46 -3.97
C PHE A 261 0.43 -16.72 -4.02
N PRO A 262 -0.08 -17.86 -4.54
CA PRO A 262 0.58 -19.17 -4.43
C PRO A 262 1.87 -19.32 -5.24
N ASN A 263 2.18 -18.37 -6.12
CA ASN A 263 3.41 -18.38 -6.93
C ASN A 263 4.62 -17.75 -6.23
N LEU A 264 4.44 -17.22 -5.01
CA LEU A 264 5.51 -16.62 -4.22
C LEU A 264 6.35 -17.70 -3.51
N VAL A 265 7.61 -17.37 -3.23
CA VAL A 265 8.54 -18.25 -2.52
C VAL A 265 8.57 -17.87 -1.04
N ALA A 266 8.19 -18.79 -0.15
CA ALA A 266 8.02 -18.55 1.29
C ALA A 266 9.25 -17.94 1.96
N THR A 267 10.44 -18.46 1.67
CA THR A 267 11.70 -17.99 2.26
C THR A 267 12.02 -16.56 1.86
N ASP A 268 11.75 -16.19 0.61
CA ASP A 268 12.01 -14.86 0.07
C ASP A 268 11.01 -13.85 0.65
N GLU A 269 9.72 -14.23 0.69
CA GLU A 269 8.67 -13.38 1.26
C GLU A 269 8.86 -13.19 2.77
N ARG A 270 9.35 -14.23 3.49
CA ARG A 270 9.66 -14.10 4.91
C ARG A 270 10.76 -13.05 5.17
N ALA A 271 11.82 -13.08 4.39
CA ALA A 271 12.91 -12.12 4.51
C ALA A 271 12.48 -10.71 4.02
N ALA A 272 11.67 -10.62 2.96
CA ALA A 272 11.11 -9.36 2.47
C ALA A 272 10.14 -8.73 3.48
N ALA A 273 9.36 -9.55 4.20
CA ALA A 273 8.42 -9.10 5.22
C ALA A 273 9.12 -8.37 6.37
N ASP A 274 10.29 -8.83 6.81
CA ASP A 274 11.05 -8.15 7.86
C ASP A 274 11.42 -6.74 7.43
N VAL A 275 11.95 -6.59 6.21
CA VAL A 275 12.25 -5.26 5.64
C VAL A 275 10.97 -4.42 5.54
N MET A 276 9.89 -5.00 5.01
CA MET A 276 8.65 -4.24 4.79
C MET A 276 8.04 -3.75 6.09
N LEU A 277 8.02 -4.58 7.14
CA LEU A 277 7.50 -4.20 8.45
C LEU A 277 8.31 -3.07 9.10
N ASP A 278 9.63 -3.08 8.94
CA ASP A 278 10.51 -1.99 9.41
C ASP A 278 10.27 -0.66 8.64
N TYR A 279 9.73 -0.75 7.42
CA TYR A 279 9.37 0.44 6.62
C TYR A 279 7.93 0.89 6.84
N CYS A 280 7.04 -0.01 7.23
CA CYS A 280 5.66 0.33 7.60
C CYS A 280 5.55 0.96 8.97
N PHE A 281 6.44 0.58 9.89
CA PHE A 281 6.38 1.00 11.29
C PHE A 281 7.71 1.62 11.71
N ASP A 282 7.64 2.83 12.22
CA ASP A 282 8.77 3.58 12.74
C ASP A 282 8.36 4.47 13.93
N GLU A 283 9.23 5.34 14.39
CA GLU A 283 8.93 6.25 15.50
C GLU A 283 7.73 7.16 15.23
N HIS A 284 7.53 7.55 13.96
CA HIS A 284 6.38 8.37 13.59
C HIS A 284 5.06 7.60 13.71
N THR A 285 5.01 6.35 13.25
CA THR A 285 3.83 5.48 13.39
C THR A 285 3.56 5.08 14.83
N ARG A 286 4.60 4.99 15.68
CA ARG A 286 4.43 4.79 17.14
C ARG A 286 3.61 5.90 17.78
N SER A 287 3.79 7.12 17.33
CA SER A 287 3.06 8.29 17.84
C SER A 287 1.70 8.48 17.19
N HIS A 288 1.62 8.31 15.86
CA HIS A 288 0.47 8.73 15.04
C HIS A 288 -0.34 7.55 14.47
N GLY A 289 0.13 6.31 14.62
CA GLY A 289 -0.52 5.09 14.13
C GLY A 289 -0.21 4.76 12.68
N TYR A 290 -0.47 3.51 12.30
CA TYR A 290 -0.28 2.99 10.94
C TYR A 290 -0.92 3.88 9.87
N GLY A 291 -0.28 4.00 8.74
CA GLY A 291 -0.80 4.72 7.57
C GLY A 291 -0.59 6.21 7.59
N THR A 292 -0.03 6.76 8.70
CA THR A 292 0.20 8.20 8.85
C THR A 292 1.08 8.78 7.74
N MET A 293 0.93 10.06 7.48
CA MET A 293 1.74 10.81 6.51
C MET A 293 1.76 12.30 6.85
N GLU A 294 2.80 12.99 6.43
CA GLU A 294 3.03 14.40 6.72
C GLU A 294 2.87 15.26 5.45
N PRO A 295 2.03 16.31 5.46
CA PRO A 295 1.90 17.24 4.33
C PRO A 295 3.25 17.87 3.94
N ALA A 296 4.12 18.13 4.93
CA ALA A 296 5.45 18.70 4.67
C ALA A 296 6.34 17.78 3.83
N ILE A 297 6.30 16.45 4.07
CA ILE A 297 7.05 15.47 3.27
C ILE A 297 6.48 15.41 1.84
N TRP A 298 5.16 15.48 1.66
CA TRP A 298 4.55 15.56 0.34
C TRP A 298 4.96 16.82 -0.41
N GLN A 299 4.96 17.98 0.28
CA GLN A 299 5.40 19.24 -0.33
C GLN A 299 6.89 19.21 -0.72
N GLU A 300 7.74 18.58 0.08
CA GLU A 300 9.16 18.39 -0.22
C GLU A 300 9.36 17.54 -1.49
N GLN A 301 8.60 16.46 -1.63
CA GLN A 301 8.61 15.60 -2.81
C GLN A 301 8.14 16.36 -4.06
N ILE A 302 7.03 17.11 -3.96
CA ILE A 302 6.50 17.92 -5.07
C ILE A 302 7.53 18.95 -5.52
N THR A 303 8.15 19.65 -4.58
CA THR A 303 9.20 20.64 -4.88
C THR A 303 10.35 20.01 -5.65
N MET A 304 10.85 18.87 -5.16
CA MET A 304 11.94 18.13 -5.82
C MET A 304 11.57 17.68 -7.24
N TRP A 305 10.37 17.12 -7.44
CA TRP A 305 9.91 16.68 -8.76
C TRP A 305 9.69 17.84 -9.74
N ARG A 306 9.21 18.98 -9.24
CA ARG A 306 9.13 20.22 -10.02
C ARG A 306 10.52 20.68 -10.48
N ASP A 307 11.47 20.75 -9.55
CA ASP A 307 12.84 21.24 -9.85
C ASP A 307 13.59 20.30 -10.80
N LEU A 308 13.22 19.01 -10.83
CA LEU A 308 13.69 18.03 -11.81
C LEU A 308 12.91 18.06 -13.14
N GLY A 309 11.96 18.99 -13.32
CA GLY A 309 11.17 19.12 -14.55
C GLY A 309 10.26 17.92 -14.85
N GLN A 310 9.79 17.20 -13.80
CA GLN A 310 9.01 15.98 -14.01
C GLN A 310 7.52 16.22 -14.23
N PHE A 311 7.02 17.39 -13.93
CA PHE A 311 5.61 17.73 -14.17
C PHE A 311 5.44 18.36 -15.56
N SER A 312 4.74 17.65 -16.44
CA SER A 312 4.58 18.08 -17.84
C SER A 312 3.42 19.07 -18.05
N LYS A 313 2.39 19.07 -17.19
CA LYS A 313 1.23 19.93 -17.33
C LYS A 313 1.22 21.05 -16.28
N ARG A 314 1.24 20.68 -14.99
CA ARG A 314 1.28 21.63 -13.88
C ARG A 314 1.92 21.00 -12.65
N THR A 315 2.42 21.83 -11.76
CA THR A 315 2.88 21.40 -10.44
C THR A 315 1.68 21.36 -9.49
N PRO A 316 1.33 20.21 -8.90
CA PRO A 316 0.25 20.14 -7.92
C PRO A 316 0.69 20.72 -6.57
N SER A 317 -0.26 21.08 -5.70
CA SER A 317 -0.01 21.34 -4.28
C SER A 317 -0.12 20.06 -3.45
N ALA A 318 0.39 20.07 -2.22
CA ALA A 318 0.24 18.92 -1.31
C ALA A 318 -1.24 18.59 -1.06
N ASP A 319 -2.10 19.62 -0.87
CA ASP A 319 -3.54 19.44 -0.62
C ASP A 319 -4.30 18.86 -1.82
N GLU A 320 -3.76 18.98 -3.03
CA GLU A 320 -4.33 18.33 -4.20
C GLU A 320 -3.94 16.84 -4.25
N VAL A 321 -2.75 16.49 -3.77
CA VAL A 321 -2.20 15.13 -3.84
C VAL A 321 -2.66 14.26 -2.66
N MET A 322 -2.84 14.84 -1.47
CA MET A 322 -3.14 14.07 -0.26
C MET A 322 -4.23 14.71 0.61
N THR A 323 -4.77 13.93 1.55
CA THR A 323 -5.69 14.39 2.60
C THR A 323 -5.50 13.57 3.87
N THR A 324 -5.62 14.20 5.03
CA THR A 324 -5.59 13.51 6.34
C THR A 324 -6.98 13.07 6.80
N GLN A 325 -8.04 13.39 6.07
CA GLN A 325 -9.43 13.14 6.46
C GLN A 325 -9.69 11.74 7.03
N ILE A 326 -9.20 10.70 6.36
CA ILE A 326 -9.39 9.30 6.78
C ILE A 326 -8.47 8.95 7.95
N LEU A 327 -7.27 9.51 7.99
CA LEU A 327 -6.33 9.35 9.10
C LEU A 327 -6.89 9.95 10.39
N ASP A 328 -7.48 11.14 10.31
CA ASP A 328 -8.08 11.84 11.45
C ASP A 328 -9.27 11.05 12.01
N ALA A 329 -10.12 10.51 11.12
CA ALA A 329 -11.27 9.69 11.48
C ALA A 329 -10.90 8.30 12.05
N THR A 330 -9.65 7.86 11.93
CA THR A 330 -9.16 6.57 12.41
C THR A 330 -8.05 6.69 13.47
N ALA A 331 -7.79 7.89 13.98
CA ALA A 331 -6.66 8.18 14.87
C ALA A 331 -6.57 7.26 16.09
N ASP A 332 -7.72 6.92 16.69
CA ASP A 332 -7.80 6.10 17.90
C ASP A 332 -7.78 4.59 17.65
N THR A 333 -7.90 4.17 16.38
CA THR A 333 -8.07 2.75 16.01
C THR A 333 -6.90 2.18 15.22
N ARG A 334 -6.00 3.02 14.74
CA ARG A 334 -4.82 2.57 13.98
C ARG A 334 -3.73 2.07 14.93
N PRO A 335 -3.08 0.92 14.63
CA PRO A 335 -2.02 0.38 15.49
C PRO A 335 -0.83 1.35 15.57
N LYS A 336 -0.32 1.52 16.78
CA LYS A 336 0.82 2.38 17.11
C LYS A 336 2.04 1.52 17.39
N LEU A 337 2.68 1.10 16.31
CA LEU A 337 3.87 0.25 16.31
C LEU A 337 5.07 1.02 15.73
N GLY A 338 6.28 0.56 16.06
CA GLY A 338 7.51 1.14 15.56
C GLY A 338 8.64 1.22 16.57
#